data_5293f1f1fd74f7e71d9ba2310df0beef
#
_entry.id   5293f1f1fd74f7e71d9ba2310df0beef
#
_cell.length_a   1.000
_cell.length_b   1.000
_cell.length_c   1.000
_cell.angle_alpha   90.00
_cell.angle_beta   90.00
_cell.angle_gamma   90.00
#
_symmetry.space_group_name_H-M   'P 1'
#
loop_
_entity.id
_entity.type
_entity.pdbx_description
1 polymer ?
#
loop_
_entity_poly.entity_id
_entity_poly.type
_entity_poly.pdbx_seq_one_letter_code
_entity_poly.pdbx_strand_id
1 'polypeptide(L)'
;MLKSYLMENYGYNEPIFINDLSVEGLSENAVRQSVKRLVANGFLERYDNGIYYIPKRGGLLGKSYLDPFLVIMRKYVQNKSETYGYVTGISFANQLGLTTQMPAVIEVVTNRESTNGRMIMVGNLKVRIRKPSVRVSDSNAGILQLLDSIGQAEKYTELPMKETIDTMISYVKQKRFTKEQLSEVSSVLTGATAKKLIEWGIIYEFAS
;
A
#
# COMPACT_ATOMS: atom_id res chain seq x y z
N MET A 1 -0.13 -30.82 -5.15
CA MET A 1 0.23 -30.14 -3.88
C MET A 1 0.49 -28.64 -4.06
N LEU A 2 1.61 -28.13 -4.60
CA LEU A 2 1.84 -26.68 -4.73
C LEU A 2 0.77 -25.95 -5.58
N LYS A 3 0.32 -26.53 -6.69
CA LYS A 3 -0.70 -25.94 -7.56
C LYS A 3 -2.03 -25.67 -6.84
N SER A 4 -2.53 -26.66 -6.08
CA SER A 4 -3.76 -26.52 -5.28
C SER A 4 -3.59 -25.46 -4.20
N TYR A 5 -2.47 -25.49 -3.47
CA TYR A 5 -2.12 -24.48 -2.48
C TYR A 5 -2.15 -23.04 -3.06
N LEU A 6 -1.55 -22.85 -4.23
CA LEU A 6 -1.52 -21.52 -4.87
C LEU A 6 -2.91 -21.05 -5.29
N MET A 7 -3.76 -21.95 -5.82
CA MET A 7 -5.13 -21.60 -6.19
C MET A 7 -5.99 -21.22 -4.97
N GLU A 8 -5.86 -21.96 -3.88
CA GLU A 8 -6.62 -21.75 -2.65
C GLU A 8 -6.20 -20.47 -1.92
N ASN A 9 -4.88 -20.20 -1.90
CA ASN A 9 -4.34 -19.09 -1.11
C ASN A 9 -4.21 -17.77 -1.89
N TYR A 10 -4.04 -17.81 -3.22
CA TYR A 10 -3.83 -16.60 -4.03
C TYR A 10 -4.95 -16.39 -5.06
N GLY A 11 -5.36 -17.43 -5.78
CA GLY A 11 -6.29 -17.28 -6.88
C GLY A 11 -5.64 -16.64 -8.11
N TYR A 12 -6.49 -16.07 -9.01
CA TYR A 12 -6.04 -15.46 -10.25
C TYR A 12 -5.61 -14.00 -10.03
N ASN A 13 -4.57 -13.59 -10.78
CA ASN A 13 -4.07 -12.20 -10.84
C ASN A 13 -3.65 -11.59 -9.48
N GLU A 14 -3.32 -12.42 -8.50
CA GLU A 14 -2.68 -12.00 -7.26
C GLU A 14 -1.16 -12.22 -7.33
N PRO A 15 -0.35 -11.28 -6.84
CA PRO A 15 1.10 -11.45 -6.82
C PRO A 15 1.51 -12.52 -5.80
N ILE A 16 2.33 -13.44 -6.27
CA ILE A 16 2.91 -14.54 -5.49
C ILE A 16 4.40 -14.28 -5.34
N PHE A 17 4.84 -13.93 -4.13
CA PHE A 17 6.25 -13.72 -3.83
C PHE A 17 6.87 -15.05 -3.40
N ILE A 18 7.88 -15.51 -4.14
CA ILE A 18 8.47 -16.84 -3.90
C ILE A 18 9.08 -16.98 -2.51
N ASN A 19 9.57 -15.89 -1.93
CA ASN A 19 10.15 -15.89 -0.59
C ASN A 19 9.11 -15.94 0.53
N ASP A 20 7.85 -15.64 0.22
CA ASP A 20 6.74 -15.68 1.18
C ASP A 20 6.02 -17.05 1.15
N LEU A 21 6.42 -17.95 0.23
CA LEU A 21 5.81 -19.27 0.10
C LEU A 21 6.37 -20.23 1.16
N SER A 22 5.52 -20.59 2.10
CA SER A 22 5.75 -21.69 3.03
C SER A 22 4.68 -22.73 2.81
N VAL A 23 5.08 -23.93 2.33
CA VAL A 23 4.16 -25.03 2.03
C VAL A 23 4.56 -26.22 2.85
N GLU A 24 3.65 -26.71 3.69
CA GLU A 24 3.90 -27.84 4.56
C GLU A 24 4.41 -29.06 3.75
N GLY A 25 5.45 -29.70 4.25
CA GLY A 25 6.08 -30.85 3.59
C GLY A 25 6.97 -30.53 2.40
N LEU A 26 7.23 -29.24 2.06
CA LEU A 26 8.15 -28.86 1.01
C LEU A 26 9.29 -27.98 1.55
N SER A 27 10.53 -28.33 1.21
CA SER A 27 11.66 -27.43 1.43
C SER A 27 11.61 -26.22 0.47
N GLU A 28 12.28 -25.12 0.82
CA GLU A 28 12.38 -23.94 -0.05
C GLU A 28 12.88 -24.29 -1.46
N ASN A 29 13.88 -25.17 -1.56
CA ASN A 29 14.39 -25.62 -2.85
C ASN A 29 13.33 -26.40 -3.64
N ALA A 30 12.56 -27.26 -2.98
CA ALA A 30 11.47 -28.01 -3.62
C ALA A 30 10.36 -27.04 -4.11
N VAL A 31 10.04 -25.99 -3.33
CA VAL A 31 9.11 -24.94 -3.74
C VAL A 31 9.63 -24.22 -4.99
N ARG A 32 10.92 -23.77 -4.99
CA ARG A 32 11.55 -23.09 -6.13
C ARG A 32 11.52 -23.94 -7.39
N GLN A 33 11.86 -25.22 -7.30
CA GLN A 33 11.79 -26.17 -8.42
C GLN A 33 10.37 -26.39 -8.93
N SER A 34 9.42 -26.48 -8.01
CA SER A 34 8.00 -26.63 -8.36
C SER A 34 7.45 -25.38 -9.06
N VAL A 35 7.78 -24.17 -8.57
CA VAL A 35 7.45 -22.90 -9.25
C VAL A 35 8.02 -22.87 -10.66
N LYS A 36 9.30 -23.25 -10.85
CA LYS A 36 9.93 -23.31 -12.18
C LYS A 36 9.17 -24.24 -13.14
N ARG A 37 8.71 -25.41 -12.65
CA ARG A 37 7.90 -26.35 -13.46
C ARG A 37 6.51 -25.76 -13.78
N LEU A 38 5.87 -25.07 -12.82
CA LEU A 38 4.58 -24.43 -13.03
C LEU A 38 4.66 -23.28 -14.03
N VAL A 39 5.78 -22.56 -14.09
CA VAL A 39 6.04 -21.56 -15.14
C VAL A 39 6.25 -22.25 -16.49
N ALA A 40 7.06 -23.32 -16.56
CA ALA A 40 7.34 -24.04 -17.81
C ALA A 40 6.07 -24.65 -18.45
N ASN A 41 5.10 -25.11 -17.64
CA ASN A 41 3.83 -25.64 -18.14
C ASN A 41 2.74 -24.57 -18.29
N GLY A 42 3.09 -23.29 -18.07
CA GLY A 42 2.20 -22.14 -18.27
C GLY A 42 1.09 -21.98 -17.24
N PHE A 43 1.13 -22.67 -16.10
CA PHE A 43 0.18 -22.45 -15.01
C PHE A 43 0.47 -21.16 -14.27
N LEU A 44 1.77 -20.85 -14.04
CA LEU A 44 2.23 -19.57 -13.51
C LEU A 44 2.85 -18.73 -14.61
N GLU A 45 2.76 -17.43 -14.46
CA GLU A 45 3.56 -16.47 -15.21
C GLU A 45 4.50 -15.70 -14.27
N ARG A 46 5.69 -15.43 -14.78
CA ARG A 46 6.68 -14.61 -14.08
C ARG A 46 6.41 -13.15 -14.40
N TYR A 47 6.15 -12.35 -13.37
CA TYR A 47 6.01 -10.91 -13.49
C TYR A 47 7.37 -10.21 -13.42
N ASP A 48 8.16 -10.57 -12.39
CA ASP A 48 9.49 -10.01 -12.12
C ASP A 48 10.33 -11.05 -11.37
N ASN A 49 11.55 -10.70 -10.97
CA ASN A 49 12.40 -11.59 -10.20
C ASN A 49 11.75 -11.96 -8.86
N GLY A 50 11.43 -13.24 -8.68
CA GLY A 50 10.78 -13.77 -7.49
C GLY A 50 9.29 -13.44 -7.36
N ILE A 51 8.67 -12.83 -8.37
CA ILE A 51 7.24 -12.47 -8.37
C ILE A 51 6.54 -13.21 -9.52
N TYR A 52 5.50 -13.93 -9.17
CA TYR A 52 4.70 -14.76 -10.08
C TYR A 52 3.23 -14.47 -9.88
N TYR A 53 2.40 -14.97 -10.79
CA TYR A 53 0.94 -14.92 -10.66
C TYR A 53 0.28 -16.04 -11.48
N ILE A 54 -0.97 -16.35 -11.18
CA ILE A 54 -1.79 -17.26 -11.97
C ILE A 54 -2.61 -16.41 -12.95
N PRO A 55 -2.36 -16.45 -14.27
CA PRO A 55 -3.11 -15.67 -15.22
C PRO A 55 -4.51 -16.24 -15.40
N LYS A 56 -5.55 -15.38 -15.43
CA LYS A 56 -6.87 -15.78 -15.89
C LYS A 56 -6.85 -15.88 -17.41
N ARG A 57 -7.24 -17.02 -17.95
CA ARG A 57 -7.29 -17.30 -19.40
C ARG A 57 -8.75 -17.32 -19.88
N GLY A 58 -8.97 -17.04 -21.16
CA GLY A 58 -10.30 -17.16 -21.77
C GLY A 58 -11.15 -15.90 -21.81
N GLY A 59 -10.54 -14.70 -21.86
CA GLY A 59 -11.24 -13.45 -22.18
C GLY A 59 -10.97 -12.98 -23.63
N LEU A 60 -11.63 -11.90 -24.06
CA LEU A 60 -11.41 -11.26 -25.37
C LEU A 60 -9.94 -10.92 -25.66
N LEU A 61 -9.14 -10.68 -24.63
CA LEU A 61 -7.71 -10.34 -24.70
C LEU A 61 -6.79 -11.56 -24.49
N GLY A 62 -7.33 -12.79 -24.47
CA GLY A 62 -6.57 -14.04 -24.34
C GLY A 62 -6.17 -14.37 -22.91
N LYS A 63 -5.30 -13.57 -22.27
CA LYS A 63 -4.89 -13.74 -20.88
C LYS A 63 -4.86 -12.40 -20.15
N SER A 64 -5.06 -12.44 -18.82
CA SER A 64 -4.91 -11.28 -17.97
C SER A 64 -3.46 -11.05 -17.59
N TYR A 65 -3.15 -9.79 -17.30
CA TYR A 65 -1.84 -9.36 -16.78
C TYR A 65 -1.97 -8.94 -15.32
N LEU A 66 -0.89 -9.09 -14.58
CA LEU A 66 -0.82 -8.63 -13.20
C LEU A 66 -0.72 -7.11 -13.15
N ASP A 67 -1.58 -6.48 -12.34
CA ASP A 67 -1.54 -5.03 -12.13
C ASP A 67 -0.28 -4.63 -11.33
N PRO A 68 0.58 -3.75 -11.86
CA PRO A 68 1.74 -3.24 -11.14
C PRO A 68 1.38 -2.57 -9.80
N PHE A 69 0.25 -1.88 -9.74
CA PHE A 69 -0.20 -1.23 -8.50
C PHE A 69 -0.53 -2.26 -7.41
N LEU A 70 -1.17 -3.38 -7.79
CA LEU A 70 -1.42 -4.48 -6.86
C LEU A 70 -0.11 -5.09 -6.32
N VAL A 71 0.92 -5.19 -7.17
CA VAL A 71 2.26 -5.64 -6.73
C VAL A 71 2.85 -4.68 -5.71
N ILE A 72 2.74 -3.36 -5.93
CA ILE A 72 3.18 -2.33 -4.99
C ILE A 72 2.46 -2.49 -3.66
N MET A 73 1.14 -2.60 -3.69
CA MET A 73 0.33 -2.76 -2.48
C MET A 73 0.73 -3.99 -1.67
N ARG A 74 0.85 -5.16 -2.31
CA ARG A 74 1.21 -6.41 -1.64
C ARG A 74 2.67 -6.45 -1.16
N LYS A 75 3.58 -5.81 -1.89
CA LYS A 75 5.01 -5.82 -1.54
C LYS A 75 5.37 -4.81 -0.47
N TYR A 76 4.73 -3.63 -0.46
CA TYR A 76 5.18 -2.50 0.34
C TYR A 76 4.15 -1.92 1.30
N VAL A 77 2.87 -2.28 1.18
CA VAL A 77 1.80 -1.72 2.02
C VAL A 77 1.22 -2.77 2.94
N GLN A 78 0.65 -3.84 2.41
CA GLN A 78 -0.04 -4.85 3.21
C GLN A 78 -0.07 -6.21 2.52
N ASN A 79 -0.05 -7.28 3.31
CA ASN A 79 -0.38 -8.63 2.89
C ASN A 79 -1.72 -9.06 3.51
N LYS A 80 -2.02 -10.36 3.52
CA LYS A 80 -3.27 -10.90 4.09
C LYS A 80 -3.35 -10.83 5.60
N SER A 81 -2.22 -10.71 6.29
CA SER A 81 -2.11 -10.84 7.74
C SER A 81 -1.70 -9.55 8.46
N GLU A 82 -1.06 -8.62 7.76
CA GLU A 82 -0.51 -7.42 8.40
C GLU A 82 -0.38 -6.24 7.42
N THR A 83 -0.46 -5.04 7.96
CA THR A 83 -0.12 -3.78 7.30
C THR A 83 1.26 -3.32 7.75
N TYR A 84 2.13 -3.02 6.81
CA TYR A 84 3.51 -2.59 7.06
C TYR A 84 3.90 -1.34 6.29
N GLY A 85 2.92 -0.67 5.68
CA GLY A 85 3.13 0.57 4.94
C GLY A 85 1.83 1.27 4.57
N TYR A 86 1.96 2.40 3.91
CA TYR A 86 0.83 3.15 3.36
C TYR A 86 1.26 3.98 2.14
N VAL A 87 0.30 4.25 1.26
CA VAL A 87 0.48 5.15 0.12
C VAL A 87 0.30 6.59 0.60
N THR A 88 1.11 7.52 0.10
CA THR A 88 1.06 8.94 0.48
C THR A 88 1.16 9.86 -0.75
N GLY A 89 1.28 11.15 -0.55
CA GLY A 89 1.44 12.14 -1.62
C GLY A 89 0.21 12.27 -2.53
N ILE A 90 0.44 12.57 -3.79
CA ILE A 90 -0.63 12.78 -4.79
C ILE A 90 -1.55 11.55 -4.91
N SER A 91 -1.00 10.34 -4.82
CA SER A 91 -1.81 9.11 -4.88
C SER A 91 -2.87 9.06 -3.80
N PHE A 92 -2.54 9.44 -2.58
CA PHE A 92 -3.50 9.46 -1.49
C PHE A 92 -4.43 10.68 -1.57
N ALA A 93 -3.92 11.86 -1.95
CA ALA A 93 -4.75 13.03 -2.20
C ALA A 93 -5.82 12.75 -3.26
N ASN A 94 -5.48 12.03 -4.34
CA ASN A 94 -6.43 11.59 -5.36
C ASN A 94 -7.49 10.62 -4.78
N GLN A 95 -7.09 9.65 -3.94
CA GLN A 95 -8.02 8.75 -3.25
C GLN A 95 -9.00 9.48 -2.33
N LEU A 96 -8.57 10.58 -1.72
CA LEU A 96 -9.43 11.45 -0.92
C LEU A 96 -10.31 12.39 -1.76
N GLY A 97 -10.10 12.46 -3.07
CA GLY A 97 -10.79 13.40 -3.96
C GLY A 97 -10.29 14.85 -3.85
N LEU A 98 -9.11 15.07 -3.27
CA LEU A 98 -8.51 16.42 -3.14
C LEU A 98 -7.89 16.92 -4.46
N THR A 99 -7.59 16.01 -5.38
CA THR A 99 -7.02 16.32 -6.70
C THR A 99 -7.45 15.28 -7.73
N THR A 100 -7.50 15.70 -8.99
CA THR A 100 -7.71 14.83 -10.14
C THR A 100 -6.40 14.40 -10.81
N GLN A 101 -5.27 14.92 -10.35
CA GLN A 101 -3.96 14.64 -10.91
C GLN A 101 -3.59 13.15 -10.76
N MET A 102 -3.13 12.56 -11.86
CA MET A 102 -2.54 11.23 -11.84
C MET A 102 -1.06 11.33 -11.41
N PRO A 103 -0.65 10.56 -10.40
CA PRO A 103 0.72 10.61 -9.92
C PRO A 103 1.70 10.06 -10.96
N ALA A 104 2.71 10.85 -11.35
CA ALA A 104 3.83 10.37 -12.14
C ALA A 104 4.76 9.43 -11.33
N VAL A 105 4.71 9.56 -10.01
CA VAL A 105 5.46 8.75 -9.04
C VAL A 105 4.53 8.38 -7.90
N ILE A 106 4.40 7.10 -7.61
CA ILE A 106 3.66 6.61 -6.44
C ILE A 106 4.58 6.71 -5.23
N GLU A 107 4.14 7.37 -4.16
CA GLU A 107 4.90 7.48 -2.93
C GLU A 107 4.37 6.49 -1.89
N VAL A 108 5.29 5.69 -1.31
CA VAL A 108 4.97 4.67 -0.31
C VAL A 108 5.91 4.78 0.89
N VAL A 109 5.33 4.77 2.06
CA VAL A 109 6.03 4.65 3.34
C VAL A 109 5.90 3.21 3.81
N THR A 110 7.02 2.55 4.16
CA THR A 110 6.97 1.13 4.47
C THR A 110 8.06 0.68 5.43
N ASN A 111 7.72 -0.25 6.34
CA ASN A 111 8.71 -0.93 7.21
C ASN A 111 9.73 -1.77 6.42
N ARG A 112 9.44 -2.06 5.15
CA ARG A 112 10.29 -2.83 4.24
C ARG A 112 11.36 -1.98 3.55
N GLU A 113 11.53 -0.74 4.00
CA GLU A 113 12.56 0.18 3.51
C GLU A 113 13.40 0.70 4.68
N SER A 114 14.71 0.81 4.49
CA SER A 114 15.66 1.30 5.50
C SER A 114 16.18 2.70 5.22
N THR A 115 15.98 3.21 3.99
CA THR A 115 16.47 4.51 3.56
C THR A 115 15.41 5.61 3.68
N ASN A 116 15.85 6.87 3.67
CA ASN A 116 14.95 8.04 3.69
C ASN A 116 14.23 8.29 2.36
N GLY A 117 14.49 7.47 1.36
CA GLY A 117 13.79 7.47 0.08
C GLY A 117 14.67 7.05 -1.08
N ARG A 118 14.19 6.11 -1.86
CA ARG A 118 14.77 5.71 -3.14
C ARG A 118 13.70 5.47 -4.18
N MET A 119 14.10 5.60 -5.44
CA MET A 119 13.24 5.34 -6.58
C MET A 119 13.43 3.89 -7.03
N ILE A 120 12.31 3.22 -7.30
CA ILE A 120 12.27 1.90 -7.90
C ILE A 120 11.28 1.87 -9.06
N MET A 121 11.38 0.85 -9.90
CA MET A 121 10.38 0.53 -10.91
C MET A 121 9.61 -0.73 -10.52
N VAL A 122 8.30 -0.72 -10.68
CA VAL A 122 7.43 -1.90 -10.55
C VAL A 122 6.58 -1.96 -11.83
N GLY A 123 6.94 -2.86 -12.74
CA GLY A 123 6.43 -2.81 -14.11
C GLY A 123 6.77 -1.47 -14.76
N ASN A 124 5.75 -0.75 -15.22
CA ASN A 124 5.87 0.59 -15.81
C ASN A 124 5.68 1.73 -14.81
N LEU A 125 5.45 1.44 -13.52
CA LEU A 125 5.21 2.46 -12.51
C LEU A 125 6.50 2.85 -11.78
N LYS A 126 6.73 4.17 -11.67
CA LYS A 126 7.78 4.73 -10.81
C LYS A 126 7.26 4.81 -9.38
N VAL A 127 8.04 4.31 -8.44
CA VAL A 127 7.65 4.27 -7.03
C VAL A 127 8.78 4.86 -6.19
N ARG A 128 8.46 5.82 -5.35
CA ARG A 128 9.35 6.31 -4.30
C ARG A 128 8.98 5.62 -3.00
N ILE A 129 9.89 4.83 -2.47
CA ILE A 129 9.72 4.16 -1.19
C ILE A 129 10.61 4.82 -0.14
N ARG A 130 10.10 5.00 1.08
CA ARG A 130 10.86 5.52 2.22
C ARG A 130 10.50 4.78 3.50
N LYS A 131 11.46 4.74 4.43
CA LYS A 131 11.20 4.21 5.78
C LYS A 131 10.22 5.11 6.53
N PRO A 132 9.39 4.55 7.42
CA PRO A 132 8.55 5.34 8.32
C PRO A 132 9.38 5.89 9.49
N SER A 133 8.89 6.96 10.11
CA SER A 133 9.46 7.50 11.35
C SER A 133 9.09 6.67 12.58
N VAL A 134 7.94 6.00 12.55
CA VAL A 134 7.47 5.03 13.54
C VAL A 134 7.01 3.77 12.80
N ARG A 135 7.18 2.60 13.40
CA ARG A 135 6.76 1.34 12.76
C ARG A 135 5.28 1.36 12.40
N VAL A 136 4.97 1.09 11.15
CA VAL A 136 3.60 0.98 10.63
C VAL A 136 3.00 -0.36 11.04
N SER A 137 1.72 -0.34 11.42
CA SER A 137 0.91 -1.49 11.80
C SER A 137 -0.54 -1.30 11.35
N ASP A 138 -1.37 -2.33 11.50
CA ASP A 138 -2.81 -2.24 11.20
C ASP A 138 -3.51 -1.14 12.01
N SER A 139 -3.07 -0.91 13.27
CA SER A 139 -3.69 0.09 14.16
C SER A 139 -3.34 1.53 13.79
N ASN A 140 -2.17 1.79 13.19
CA ASN A 140 -1.68 3.14 13.00
C ASN A 140 -1.48 3.59 11.54
N ALA A 141 -1.52 2.67 10.57
CA ALA A 141 -1.27 3.00 9.16
C ALA A 141 -2.17 4.13 8.64
N GLY A 142 -3.47 4.05 8.93
CA GLY A 142 -4.44 5.04 8.45
C GLY A 142 -4.24 6.43 9.05
N ILE A 143 -3.90 6.51 10.35
CA ILE A 143 -3.65 7.80 10.99
C ILE A 143 -2.33 8.42 10.53
N LEU A 144 -1.29 7.61 10.34
CA LEU A 144 -0.01 8.07 9.78
C LEU A 144 -0.19 8.62 8.36
N GLN A 145 -1.00 7.95 7.54
CA GLN A 145 -1.37 8.38 6.20
C GLN A 145 -2.13 9.72 6.22
N LEU A 146 -3.08 9.88 7.15
CA LEU A 146 -3.81 11.14 7.36
C LEU A 146 -2.87 12.28 7.76
N LEU A 147 -1.97 12.05 8.72
CA LEU A 147 -1.03 13.08 9.19
C LEU A 147 -0.07 13.54 8.09
N ASP A 148 0.44 12.61 7.28
CA ASP A 148 1.23 12.95 6.09
C ASP A 148 0.41 13.81 5.10
N SER A 149 -0.87 13.48 4.89
CA SER A 149 -1.76 14.23 4.00
C SER A 149 -2.05 15.63 4.52
N ILE A 150 -2.34 15.80 5.80
CA ILE A 150 -2.54 17.11 6.44
C ILE A 150 -1.28 17.98 6.29
N GLY A 151 -0.11 17.39 6.52
CA GLY A 151 1.16 18.08 6.37
C GLY A 151 1.41 18.63 4.96
N GLN A 152 0.89 17.97 3.95
CA GLN A 152 1.12 18.27 2.53
C GLN A 152 -0.12 18.76 1.79
N ALA A 153 -1.24 19.02 2.47
CA ALA A 153 -2.52 19.31 1.87
C ALA A 153 -2.47 20.46 0.85
N GLU A 154 -1.88 21.59 1.25
CA GLU A 154 -1.76 22.80 0.41
C GLU A 154 -0.96 22.55 -0.88
N LYS A 155 -0.09 21.54 -0.87
CA LYS A 155 0.72 21.18 -2.04
C LYS A 155 -0.06 20.35 -3.06
N TYR A 156 -0.99 19.52 -2.58
CA TYR A 156 -1.63 18.52 -3.43
C TYR A 156 -3.11 18.76 -3.69
N THR A 157 -3.78 19.63 -2.92
CA THR A 157 -5.19 19.91 -3.15
C THR A 157 -5.39 20.85 -4.34
N GLU A 158 -6.43 20.57 -5.13
CA GLU A 158 -6.98 21.45 -6.16
C GLU A 158 -8.28 22.10 -5.69
N LEU A 159 -8.77 21.69 -4.51
CA LEU A 159 -9.99 22.20 -3.91
C LEU A 159 -9.72 23.48 -3.09
N PRO A 160 -10.73 24.34 -2.90
CA PRO A 160 -10.69 25.37 -1.88
C PRO A 160 -10.35 24.78 -0.51
N MET A 161 -9.59 25.52 0.32
CA MET A 161 -9.12 24.99 1.60
C MET A 161 -10.23 24.52 2.54
N LYS A 162 -11.38 25.19 2.51
CA LYS A 162 -12.56 24.78 3.27
C LYS A 162 -13.01 23.36 2.88
N GLU A 163 -13.16 23.08 1.59
CA GLU A 163 -13.58 21.78 1.09
C GLU A 163 -12.52 20.70 1.36
N THR A 164 -11.24 21.06 1.31
CA THR A 164 -10.13 20.19 1.69
C THR A 164 -10.23 19.75 3.15
N ILE A 165 -10.49 20.71 4.06
CA ILE A 165 -10.68 20.43 5.49
C ILE A 165 -11.90 19.57 5.72
N ASP A 166 -13.04 19.89 5.11
CA ASP A 166 -14.28 19.12 5.22
C ASP A 166 -14.10 17.66 4.75
N THR A 167 -13.32 17.47 3.69
CA THR A 167 -12.97 16.14 3.18
C THR A 167 -12.12 15.35 4.19
N MET A 168 -11.12 15.99 4.79
CA MET A 168 -10.27 15.34 5.81
C MET A 168 -11.05 15.01 7.09
N ILE A 169 -11.93 15.91 7.54
CA ILE A 169 -12.86 15.66 8.65
C ILE A 169 -13.76 14.45 8.35
N SER A 170 -14.34 14.41 7.15
CA SER A 170 -15.18 13.29 6.72
C SER A 170 -14.43 11.97 6.72
N TYR A 171 -13.16 11.99 6.30
CA TYR A 171 -12.29 10.81 6.33
C TYR A 171 -12.01 10.34 7.77
N VAL A 172 -11.72 11.26 8.71
CA VAL A 172 -11.54 10.93 10.13
C VAL A 172 -12.76 10.23 10.69
N LYS A 173 -13.96 10.81 10.45
CA LYS A 173 -15.24 10.25 10.89
C LYS A 173 -15.53 8.88 10.29
N GLN A 174 -15.31 8.73 8.99
CA GLN A 174 -15.53 7.46 8.29
C GLN A 174 -14.63 6.34 8.82
N LYS A 175 -13.35 6.66 9.10
CA LYS A 175 -12.36 5.71 9.63
C LYS A 175 -12.50 5.51 11.13
N ARG A 176 -13.25 6.36 11.83
CA ARG A 176 -13.43 6.33 13.29
C ARG A 176 -12.09 6.34 14.03
N PHE A 177 -11.17 7.19 13.60
CA PHE A 177 -9.90 7.32 14.31
C PHE A 177 -10.13 7.81 15.72
N THR A 178 -9.33 7.30 16.67
CA THR A 178 -9.45 7.62 18.10
C THR A 178 -8.32 8.51 18.59
N LYS A 179 -8.53 9.15 19.73
CA LYS A 179 -7.52 9.97 20.42
C LYS A 179 -6.33 9.14 20.88
N GLU A 180 -6.58 7.88 21.26
CA GLU A 180 -5.54 6.93 21.63
C GLU A 180 -4.60 6.66 20.46
N GLN A 181 -5.14 6.38 19.27
CA GLN A 181 -4.35 6.19 18.06
C GLN A 181 -3.51 7.44 17.70
N LEU A 182 -4.08 8.64 17.86
CA LEU A 182 -3.35 9.89 17.66
C LEU A 182 -2.22 10.04 18.69
N SER A 183 -2.46 9.70 19.95
CA SER A 183 -1.48 9.74 21.02
C SER A 183 -0.32 8.78 20.75
N GLU A 184 -0.60 7.55 20.29
CA GLU A 184 0.43 6.55 19.94
C GLU A 184 1.42 7.05 18.88
N VAL A 185 0.97 7.88 17.96
CA VAL A 185 1.80 8.43 16.87
C VAL A 185 2.22 9.88 17.11
N SER A 186 1.97 10.44 18.29
CA SER A 186 2.26 11.84 18.63
C SER A 186 3.73 12.22 18.45
N SER A 187 4.65 11.27 18.64
CA SER A 187 6.10 11.46 18.48
C SER A 187 6.53 11.82 17.05
N VAL A 188 5.68 11.55 16.04
CA VAL A 188 5.98 11.89 14.64
C VAL A 188 5.23 13.14 14.15
N LEU A 189 4.41 13.75 15.00
CA LEU A 189 3.75 15.02 14.69
C LEU A 189 4.78 16.13 14.57
N THR A 190 4.87 16.74 13.39
CA THR A 190 5.59 18.01 13.25
C THR A 190 4.77 19.14 13.85
N GLY A 191 5.43 20.21 14.34
CA GLY A 191 4.72 21.40 14.83
C GLY A 191 3.74 21.98 13.80
N ALA A 192 4.09 21.94 12.51
CA ALA A 192 3.22 22.40 11.43
C ALA A 192 1.96 21.52 11.28
N THR A 193 2.11 20.19 11.34
CA THR A 193 0.95 19.27 11.25
C THR A 193 0.08 19.39 12.50
N ALA A 194 0.67 19.50 13.69
CA ALA A 194 -0.06 19.70 14.94
C ALA A 194 -0.88 21.02 14.93
N LYS A 195 -0.26 22.11 14.44
CA LYS A 195 -0.94 23.38 14.27
C LYS A 195 -2.16 23.25 13.34
N LYS A 196 -2.00 22.62 12.17
CA LYS A 196 -3.09 22.41 11.23
C LYS A 196 -4.22 21.54 11.83
N LEU A 197 -3.90 20.49 12.58
CA LEU A 197 -4.91 19.65 13.26
C LEU A 197 -5.82 20.49 14.16
N ILE A 198 -5.26 21.47 14.88
CA ILE A 198 -5.99 22.36 15.79
C ILE A 198 -6.76 23.42 14.99
N GLU A 199 -6.08 24.18 14.10
CA GLU A 199 -6.66 25.28 13.34
C GLU A 199 -7.78 24.84 12.40
N TRP A 200 -7.68 23.64 11.85
CA TRP A 200 -8.69 23.04 10.97
C TRP A 200 -9.79 22.30 11.73
N GLY A 201 -9.70 22.24 13.06
CA GLY A 201 -10.69 21.57 13.90
C GLY A 201 -10.70 20.04 13.79
N ILE A 202 -9.79 19.45 13.02
CA ILE A 202 -9.71 18.00 12.77
C ILE A 202 -9.50 17.23 14.07
N ILE A 203 -8.75 17.79 15.03
CA ILE A 203 -8.44 17.15 16.31
C ILE A 203 -9.70 16.85 17.14
N TYR A 204 -10.77 17.63 16.98
CA TYR A 204 -12.02 17.48 17.73
C TYR A 204 -12.91 16.35 17.17
N GLU A 205 -12.59 15.85 16.00
CA GLU A 205 -13.37 14.83 15.31
C GLU A 205 -12.89 13.39 15.59
N PHE A 206 -11.81 13.26 16.34
CA PHE A 206 -11.33 11.95 16.80
C PHE A 206 -12.26 11.40 17.88
N ALA A 207 -12.67 10.13 17.74
CA ALA A 207 -13.49 9.44 18.73
C ALA A 207 -12.77 9.34 20.09
N SER A 208 -13.57 9.31 21.14
CA SER A 208 -13.09 9.13 22.52
C SER A 208 -12.82 7.68 22.80
#